data_9a5a90e7a59d2b5b6c5f769891b769c8
#
_entry.id   9a5a90e7a59d2b5b6c5f769891b769c8
#
_cell.length_a   1.000
_cell.length_b   1.000
_cell.length_c   1.000
_cell.angle_alpha   90.00
_cell.angle_beta   90.00
_cell.angle_gamma   90.00
#
_symmetry.space_group_name_H-M   'P 1'
#
loop_
_entity.id
_entity.type
_entity.pdbx_description
1 polymer ?
#
loop_
_entity_poly.entity_id
_entity_poly.type
_entity_poly.pdbx_seq_one_letter_code
_entity_poly.pdbx_strand_id
1 'polypeptide(L)'
;MVERHRLEALDVAKEIVEIASDRQASDIVVLDLRRVSLLADYFVICSGGSERQITAILDAVTEDLRNKHHLRPMRQEGKPSSGWVLLDYGDVVVHIFAPSERDYYRLEDVWSHASPVVRVQ
;
A
#
# COMPACT_ATOMS: atom_id res chain seq x y z
N MET A 1 -5.62 27.02 -20.81
CA MET A 1 -4.74 26.16 -20.04
C MET A 1 -5.51 24.97 -19.49
N VAL A 2 -5.01 23.82 -19.71
CA VAL A 2 -5.67 22.61 -19.23
C VAL A 2 -5.20 22.34 -17.82
N GLU A 3 -6.14 22.29 -16.91
CA GLU A 3 -5.84 21.88 -15.55
C GLU A 3 -5.68 20.38 -15.49
N ARG A 4 -4.54 19.96 -14.96
CA ARG A 4 -4.35 18.56 -14.71
C ARG A 4 -4.92 18.23 -13.36
N HIS A 5 -5.85 17.32 -13.35
CA HIS A 5 -6.27 16.72 -12.11
C HIS A 5 -5.15 15.86 -11.57
N ARG A 6 -4.59 16.28 -10.47
CA ARG A 6 -3.72 15.44 -9.70
C ARG A 6 -4.56 14.68 -8.70
N LEU A 7 -4.37 13.38 -8.66
CA LEU A 7 -4.93 12.61 -7.58
C LEU A 7 -4.27 13.01 -6.28
N GLU A 8 -5.07 13.31 -5.30
CA GLU A 8 -4.57 13.52 -3.96
C GLU A 8 -4.01 12.20 -3.42
N ALA A 9 -3.00 12.29 -2.57
CA ALA A 9 -2.39 11.09 -1.99
C ALA A 9 -3.40 10.19 -1.29
N LEU A 10 -4.36 10.78 -0.58
CA LEU A 10 -5.40 10.01 0.10
C LEU A 10 -6.28 9.25 -0.90
N ASP A 11 -6.59 9.84 -2.04
CA ASP A 11 -7.39 9.19 -3.06
C ASP A 11 -6.65 7.98 -3.65
N VAL A 12 -5.35 8.14 -3.87
CA VAL A 12 -4.51 7.02 -4.33
C VAL A 12 -4.50 5.91 -3.29
N ALA A 13 -4.31 6.26 -2.02
CA ALA A 13 -4.31 5.27 -0.94
C ALA A 13 -5.63 4.51 -0.87
N LYS A 14 -6.75 5.22 -0.98
CA LYS A 14 -8.08 4.59 -0.96
C LYS A 14 -8.30 3.68 -2.16
N GLU A 15 -7.83 4.07 -3.33
CA GLU A 15 -7.96 3.24 -4.51
C GLU A 15 -7.12 1.96 -4.36
N ILE A 16 -5.93 2.06 -3.78
CA ILE A 16 -5.11 0.89 -3.50
C ILE A 16 -5.83 -0.07 -2.56
N VAL A 17 -6.52 0.46 -1.54
CA VAL A 17 -7.33 -0.36 -0.63
C VAL A 17 -8.39 -1.15 -1.41
N GLU A 18 -9.10 -0.50 -2.33
CA GLU A 18 -10.13 -1.16 -3.13
C GLU A 18 -9.53 -2.24 -4.01
N ILE A 19 -8.41 -1.94 -4.67
CA ILE A 19 -7.72 -2.92 -5.52
C ILE A 19 -7.27 -4.14 -4.71
N ALA A 20 -6.65 -3.90 -3.56
CA ALA A 20 -6.18 -4.97 -2.69
C ALA A 20 -7.35 -5.80 -2.16
N SER A 21 -8.43 -5.15 -1.76
CA SER A 21 -9.64 -5.82 -1.28
C SER A 21 -10.24 -6.72 -2.35
N ASP A 22 -10.26 -6.27 -3.60
CA ASP A 22 -10.76 -7.06 -4.72
C ASP A 22 -9.91 -8.31 -4.96
N ARG A 23 -8.67 -8.31 -4.51
CA ARG A 23 -7.78 -9.47 -4.58
C ARG A 23 -7.74 -10.25 -3.27
N GLN A 24 -8.72 -10.04 -2.40
CA GLN A 24 -8.88 -10.78 -1.15
C GLN A 24 -7.76 -10.51 -0.13
N ALA A 25 -7.08 -9.38 -0.24
CA ALA A 25 -6.12 -8.99 0.79
C ALA A 25 -6.82 -8.85 2.14
N SER A 26 -6.15 -9.20 3.20
CA SER A 26 -6.72 -9.12 4.55
C SER A 26 -5.99 -8.06 5.37
N ASP A 27 -6.65 -7.64 6.45
CA ASP A 27 -6.11 -6.70 7.43
C ASP A 27 -5.52 -5.46 6.75
N ILE A 28 -6.30 -4.84 5.87
CA ILE A 28 -5.87 -3.65 5.13
C ILE A 28 -6.03 -2.44 6.04
N VAL A 29 -4.97 -1.66 6.17
CA VAL A 29 -4.99 -0.43 6.95
C VAL A 29 -4.30 0.68 6.16
N VAL A 30 -4.83 1.89 6.27
CA VAL A 30 -4.18 3.10 5.78
C VAL A 30 -3.78 3.93 6.99
N LEU A 31 -2.51 4.24 7.09
CA LEU A 31 -1.98 5.08 8.17
C LEU A 31 -1.66 6.47 7.61
N ASP A 32 -2.14 7.49 8.29
CA ASP A 32 -1.82 8.88 7.96
C ASP A 32 -0.52 9.24 8.66
N LEU A 33 0.52 9.49 7.89
CA LEU A 33 1.85 9.78 8.39
C LEU A 33 2.21 11.27 8.31
N ARG A 34 1.30 12.11 7.86
CA ARG A 34 1.61 13.52 7.55
C ARG A 34 2.14 14.30 8.75
N ARG A 35 1.77 13.90 9.97
CA ARG A 35 2.22 14.57 11.20
C ARG A 35 3.45 13.94 11.82
N VAL A 36 3.82 12.73 11.41
CA VAL A 36 4.87 11.97 12.07
C VAL A 36 6.04 11.61 11.17
N SER A 37 5.92 11.86 9.87
CA SER A 37 6.98 11.51 8.91
C SER A 37 7.04 12.53 7.78
N LEU A 38 8.24 12.79 7.31
CA LEU A 38 8.47 13.58 6.10
C LEU A 38 8.69 12.68 4.88
N LEU A 39 8.72 11.36 5.06
CA LEU A 39 9.07 10.41 4.01
C LEU A 39 7.87 10.05 3.13
N ALA A 40 6.68 10.00 3.71
CA ALA A 40 5.46 9.68 2.98
C ALA A 40 4.28 10.27 3.70
N ASP A 41 3.19 10.48 2.97
CA ASP A 41 1.94 10.96 3.56
C ASP A 41 1.10 9.82 4.11
N TYR A 42 1.10 8.67 3.43
CA TYR A 42 0.29 7.52 3.83
C TYR A 42 1.03 6.22 3.59
N PHE A 43 0.83 5.29 4.52
CA PHE A 43 1.13 3.88 4.29
C PHE A 43 -0.17 3.13 4.05
N VAL A 44 -0.15 2.23 3.08
CA VAL A 44 -1.18 1.22 2.93
C VAL A 44 -0.52 -0.11 3.25
N ILE A 45 -1.03 -0.79 4.26
CA ILE A 45 -0.48 -2.07 4.72
C ILE A 45 -1.56 -3.13 4.58
N CYS A 46 -1.23 -4.25 3.97
CA CYS A 46 -2.17 -5.36 3.83
C CYS A 46 -1.43 -6.68 3.87
N SER A 47 -2.19 -7.76 3.97
CA SER A 47 -1.64 -9.10 4.02
C SER A 47 -2.21 -9.98 2.92
N GLY A 48 -1.36 -10.87 2.40
CA GLY A 48 -1.76 -11.93 1.50
C GLY A 48 -1.40 -13.27 2.12
N GLY A 49 -2.31 -14.23 2.08
CA GLY A 49 -2.16 -15.51 2.77
C GLY A 49 -1.24 -16.50 2.09
N SER A 50 -0.80 -16.21 0.88
CA SER A 50 0.11 -17.06 0.12
C SER A 50 0.96 -16.20 -0.80
N GLU A 51 2.06 -16.77 -1.27
CA GLU A 51 2.91 -16.11 -2.25
C GLU A 51 2.13 -15.75 -3.51
N ARG A 52 1.27 -16.66 -3.97
CA ARG A 52 0.40 -16.42 -5.12
C ARG A 52 -0.52 -15.21 -4.90
N GLN A 53 -1.09 -15.11 -3.71
CA GLN A 53 -1.98 -14.00 -3.39
C GLN A 53 -1.22 -12.68 -3.29
N ILE A 54 -0.03 -12.70 -2.69
CA ILE A 54 0.81 -11.50 -2.64
C ILE A 54 1.14 -11.04 -4.06
N THR A 55 1.47 -11.97 -4.96
CA THR A 55 1.73 -11.65 -6.36
C THR A 55 0.49 -11.05 -7.02
N ALA A 56 -0.69 -11.61 -6.76
CA ALA A 56 -1.94 -11.11 -7.34
C ALA A 56 -2.23 -9.68 -6.87
N ILE A 57 -2.02 -9.38 -5.59
CA ILE A 57 -2.21 -8.04 -5.05
C ILE A 57 -1.20 -7.08 -5.69
N LEU A 58 0.07 -7.46 -5.71
CA LEU A 58 1.14 -6.67 -6.30
C LEU A 58 0.85 -6.32 -7.75
N ASP A 59 0.50 -7.31 -8.55
CA ASP A 59 0.21 -7.12 -9.97
C ASP A 59 -1.02 -6.23 -10.18
N ALA A 60 -2.06 -6.46 -9.41
CA ALA A 60 -3.29 -5.65 -9.55
C ALA A 60 -3.03 -4.19 -9.21
N VAL A 61 -2.30 -3.91 -8.13
CA VAL A 61 -2.00 -2.54 -7.74
C VAL A 61 -1.16 -1.85 -8.81
N THR A 62 -0.08 -2.50 -9.24
CA THR A 62 0.84 -1.88 -10.22
C THR A 62 0.16 -1.68 -11.56
N GLU A 63 -0.62 -2.65 -12.04
CA GLU A 63 -1.28 -2.55 -13.33
C GLU A 63 -2.42 -1.55 -13.32
N ASP A 64 -3.27 -1.57 -12.31
CA ASP A 64 -4.43 -0.67 -12.25
C ASP A 64 -4.00 0.79 -12.13
N LEU A 65 -3.02 1.09 -11.28
CA LEU A 65 -2.54 2.45 -11.14
C LEU A 65 -1.86 2.95 -12.40
N ARG A 66 -1.12 2.08 -13.07
CA ARG A 66 -0.49 2.43 -14.35
C ARG A 66 -1.54 2.70 -15.43
N ASN A 67 -2.52 1.81 -15.55
CA ASN A 67 -3.50 1.91 -16.63
C ASN A 67 -4.49 3.04 -16.42
N LYS A 68 -4.92 3.29 -15.19
CA LYS A 68 -5.92 4.30 -14.91
C LYS A 68 -5.35 5.70 -14.72
N HIS A 69 -4.17 5.78 -14.11
CA HIS A 69 -3.62 7.07 -13.68
C HIS A 69 -2.20 7.33 -14.16
N HIS A 70 -1.64 6.44 -14.96
CA HIS A 70 -0.25 6.54 -15.44
C HIS A 70 0.74 6.65 -14.29
N LEU A 71 0.40 6.07 -13.14
CA LEU A 71 1.27 6.05 -11.97
C LEU A 71 2.11 4.79 -11.97
N ARG A 72 3.41 4.97 -11.81
CA ARG A 72 4.35 3.87 -11.65
C ARG A 72 5.09 4.05 -10.34
N PRO A 73 5.41 2.95 -9.64
CA PRO A 73 6.19 3.10 -8.42
C PRO A 73 7.57 3.65 -8.74
N MET A 74 8.05 4.54 -7.88
CA MET A 74 9.40 5.09 -7.97
C MET A 74 10.42 3.99 -7.70
N ARG A 75 10.05 3.02 -6.86
CA ARG A 75 10.84 1.82 -6.62
C ARG A 75 9.95 0.73 -6.03
N GLN A 76 10.42 -0.49 -6.23
CA GLN A 76 9.81 -1.68 -5.66
C GLN A 76 10.91 -2.46 -4.96
N GLU A 77 10.65 -2.90 -3.75
CA GLU A 77 11.60 -3.70 -2.96
C GLU A 77 10.92 -4.96 -2.48
N GLY A 78 11.72 -6.03 -2.39
CA GLY A 78 11.22 -7.31 -1.95
C GLY A 78 10.55 -8.11 -3.04
N LYS A 79 10.25 -9.35 -2.73
CA LYS A 79 9.59 -10.29 -3.63
C LYS A 79 8.47 -10.99 -2.87
N PRO A 80 7.45 -11.48 -3.59
CA PRO A 80 6.40 -12.26 -2.93
C PRO A 80 6.95 -13.43 -2.10
N SER A 81 8.03 -14.07 -2.55
CA SER A 81 8.65 -15.17 -1.83
C SER A 81 9.31 -14.75 -0.51
N SER A 82 9.65 -13.48 -0.36
CA SER A 82 10.25 -12.99 0.88
C SER A 82 9.21 -12.63 1.94
N GLY A 83 7.94 -12.58 1.56
CA GLY A 83 6.86 -12.25 2.48
C GLY A 83 6.69 -10.75 2.76
N TRP A 84 7.40 -9.90 2.06
CA TRP A 84 7.25 -8.45 2.21
C TRP A 84 7.62 -7.76 0.90
N VAL A 85 6.63 -7.15 0.26
CA VAL A 85 6.86 -6.34 -0.94
C VAL A 85 6.48 -4.90 -0.61
N LEU A 86 7.35 -3.98 -1.01
CA LEU A 86 7.15 -2.55 -0.82
C LEU A 86 7.04 -1.89 -2.18
N LEU A 87 5.99 -1.08 -2.36
CA LEU A 87 5.82 -0.24 -3.55
C LEU A 87 5.83 1.21 -3.10
N ASP A 88 6.80 1.96 -3.57
CA ASP A 88 6.98 3.37 -3.20
C ASP A 88 6.47 4.26 -4.34
N TYR A 89 5.35 4.93 -4.10
CA TYR A 89 4.78 5.91 -5.04
C TYR A 89 5.10 7.35 -4.63
N GLY A 90 6.01 7.54 -3.68
CA GLY A 90 6.36 8.86 -3.18
C GLY A 90 5.51 9.24 -1.98
N ASP A 91 4.34 9.79 -2.24
CA ASP A 91 3.43 10.20 -1.16
C ASP A 91 2.74 9.01 -0.49
N VAL A 92 2.62 7.90 -1.19
CA VAL A 92 1.97 6.69 -0.67
C VAL A 92 2.94 5.53 -0.84
N VAL A 93 3.14 4.79 0.23
CA VAL A 93 3.95 3.57 0.21
C VAL A 93 3.07 2.40 0.57
N VAL A 94 3.08 1.37 -0.28
CA VAL A 94 2.28 0.17 -0.10
C VAL A 94 3.17 -0.93 0.45
N HIS A 95 2.70 -1.60 1.50
CA HIS A 95 3.37 -2.74 2.10
C HIS A 95 2.46 -3.95 2.00
N ILE A 96 2.90 -4.98 1.30
CA ILE A 96 2.16 -6.22 1.15
C ILE A 96 2.94 -7.30 1.88
N PHE A 97 2.34 -7.87 2.93
CA PHE A 97 3.00 -8.83 3.81
C PHE A 97 2.37 -10.22 3.73
N ALA A 98 3.21 -11.23 3.92
CA ALA A 98 2.70 -12.51 4.43
C ALA A 98 2.36 -12.31 5.91
N PRO A 99 1.37 -13.05 6.45
CA PRO A 99 0.96 -12.85 7.85
C PRO A 99 2.10 -13.00 8.87
N SER A 100 2.99 -13.95 8.65
CA SER A 100 4.12 -14.17 9.55
C SER A 100 5.09 -12.99 9.57
N GLU A 101 5.41 -12.45 8.42
CA GLU A 101 6.30 -11.30 8.31
C GLU A 101 5.63 -10.04 8.86
N ARG A 102 4.33 -9.87 8.64
CA ARG A 102 3.61 -8.74 9.21
C ARG A 102 3.67 -8.76 10.72
N ASP A 103 3.46 -9.93 11.31
CA ASP A 103 3.53 -10.10 12.75
C ASP A 103 4.95 -9.89 13.28
N TYR A 104 5.94 -10.35 12.54
CA TYR A 104 7.34 -10.22 12.95
C TYR A 104 7.81 -8.76 12.94
N TYR A 105 7.55 -8.05 11.84
CA TYR A 105 8.04 -6.67 11.69
C TYR A 105 7.19 -5.65 12.43
N ARG A 106 5.90 -5.90 12.59
CA ARG A 106 4.99 -5.02 13.31
C ARG A 106 5.12 -3.56 12.91
N LEU A 107 5.06 -3.32 11.61
CA LEU A 107 5.25 -1.99 11.07
C LEU A 107 4.26 -0.97 11.66
N GLU A 108 3.03 -1.42 11.91
CA GLU A 108 1.98 -0.58 12.48
C GLU A 108 2.33 -0.11 13.89
N ASP A 109 3.06 -0.93 14.65
CA ASP A 109 3.51 -0.56 16.00
C ASP A 109 4.65 0.45 15.95
N VAL A 110 5.53 0.33 14.94
CA VAL A 110 6.60 1.31 14.71
C VAL A 110 6.01 2.69 14.47
N TRP A 111 4.87 2.75 13.79
CA TRP A 111 4.18 4.00 13.49
C TRP A 111 2.95 4.18 14.39
N SER A 112 3.07 3.86 15.67
CA SER A 112 1.95 3.89 16.62
C SER A 112 1.33 5.27 16.78
N HIS A 113 2.06 6.34 16.47
CA HIS A 113 1.54 7.69 16.55
C HIS A 113 0.80 8.12 15.28
N ALA A 114 0.84 7.31 14.22
CA ALA A 114 0.10 7.57 13.01
C ALA A 114 -1.39 7.28 13.23
N SER A 115 -2.24 8.06 12.57
CA SER A 115 -3.69 7.88 12.69
C SER A 115 -4.18 6.89 11.64
N PRO A 116 -4.90 5.83 12.02
CA PRO A 116 -5.54 4.97 11.03
C PRO A 116 -6.69 5.73 10.37
N VAL A 117 -6.69 5.74 9.04
CA VAL A 117 -7.74 6.41 8.25
C VAL A 117 -8.77 5.39 7.80
N VAL A 118 -8.30 4.23 7.35
CA VAL A 118 -9.14 3.15 6.85
C VAL A 118 -8.64 1.84 7.43
N ARG A 119 -9.56 0.97 7.80
CA ARG A 119 -9.22 -0.38 8.24
C ARG A 119 -10.24 -1.36 7.69
N VAL A 120 -9.78 -2.33 6.92
CA VAL A 120 -10.60 -3.39 6.33
C VAL A 120 -10.00 -4.73 6.75
N GLN A 121 -10.78 -5.55 7.41
CA GLN A 121 -10.34 -6.84 7.93
C GLN A 121 -10.60 -7.99 6.97
#